data_ca6287fe364415f1733e6b8d6a7e0320
#
_entry.id   ca6287fe364415f1733e6b8d6a7e0320
#
_cell.length_a   1.000
_cell.length_b   1.000
_cell.length_c   1.000
_cell.angle_alpha   90.00
_cell.angle_beta   90.00
_cell.angle_gamma   90.00
#
_symmetry.space_group_name_H-M   'P 1'
#
loop_
_entity.id
_entity.type
_entity.pdbx_description
1 polymer ?
#
loop_
_entity_poly.entity_id
_entity_poly.type
_entity_poly.pdbx_seq_one_letter_code
_entity_poly.pdbx_strand_id
1 'polypeptide(L)'
;LVHWEHLPPAIARDTLGHIFSGSSVVDKENVAGYGAGSILAFYTSASDKNGQIQCLAFSKDNGRTFTKYEKNPILCPSDGLKDFRDPKVFRYEPEDKWVMIVSADKEMRFYDSKNLKDWNYMSSFGEGYGVQPCQFECPDMVELPIDGDINRKKWALIVNVNPGCYFGGSATQYFTGNFDGTKFICDNQPNVTKWLDWGKDHYATVCFSNTSDRTVAIPWMSNWQYCNIVPTKQFRSANALPRELGLYTQDGELYLSAAPVAETKTLRKENKEIPSFTVSNDYHIDSLLTDNNGAYELALEITTGKAEIMGFSLFNDKGEKVDIYFN
;
A
#
# COMPACT_ATOMS: atom_id res chain seq x y z
N LEU A 1 14.99 -3.65 2.04
CA LEU A 1 14.02 -2.89 1.24
C LEU A 1 14.60 -2.39 -0.09
N VAL A 2 15.92 -2.36 -0.27
CA VAL A 2 16.59 -1.94 -1.53
C VAL A 2 17.33 -3.07 -2.24
N HIS A 3 17.52 -4.22 -1.57
CA HIS A 3 18.08 -5.44 -2.15
C HIS A 3 17.08 -6.57 -2.01
N TRP A 4 16.77 -7.25 -3.10
CA TRP A 4 15.74 -8.27 -3.20
C TRP A 4 16.33 -9.57 -3.71
N GLU A 5 15.93 -10.69 -3.12
CA GLU A 5 16.18 -12.04 -3.62
C GLU A 5 14.91 -12.56 -4.29
N HIS A 6 15.01 -12.94 -5.56
CA HIS A 6 13.90 -13.53 -6.27
C HIS A 6 13.80 -15.01 -5.93
N LEU A 7 12.73 -15.38 -5.24
CA LEU A 7 12.43 -16.77 -4.90
C LEU A 7 11.47 -17.40 -5.93
N PRO A 8 11.40 -18.72 -6.00
CA PRO A 8 10.36 -19.42 -6.78
C PRO A 8 8.94 -19.04 -6.31
N PRO A 9 7.89 -19.25 -7.14
CA PRO A 9 6.51 -19.03 -6.74
C PRO A 9 6.17 -19.78 -5.45
N ALA A 10 5.75 -19.04 -4.41
CA ALA A 10 5.46 -19.58 -3.10
C ALA A 10 4.13 -20.36 -3.06
N ILE A 11 3.10 -19.87 -3.74
CA ILE A 11 1.75 -20.44 -3.77
C ILE A 11 1.28 -20.49 -5.23
N ALA A 12 1.15 -21.69 -5.78
CA ALA A 12 0.66 -21.89 -7.14
C ALA A 12 -0.87 -22.06 -7.17
N ARG A 13 -1.50 -21.71 -8.30
CA ARG A 13 -2.93 -21.98 -8.54
C ARG A 13 -3.23 -23.48 -8.43
N ASP A 14 -4.46 -23.81 -8.08
CA ASP A 14 -4.98 -25.18 -8.02
C ASP A 14 -6.44 -25.25 -8.50
N THR A 15 -7.15 -26.30 -8.08
CA THR A 15 -8.57 -26.51 -8.44
C THR A 15 -9.52 -25.49 -7.81
N LEU A 16 -9.11 -24.77 -6.78
CA LEU A 16 -9.91 -23.68 -6.17
C LEU A 16 -9.86 -22.42 -7.03
N GLY A 17 -8.72 -22.13 -7.68
CA GLY A 17 -8.63 -20.98 -8.57
C GLY A 17 -7.22 -20.39 -8.70
N HIS A 18 -7.17 -19.20 -9.29
CA HIS A 18 -6.00 -18.34 -9.35
C HIS A 18 -5.70 -17.71 -8.00
N ILE A 19 -4.44 -17.43 -7.74
CA ILE A 19 -4.01 -16.79 -6.49
C ILE A 19 -4.03 -15.27 -6.70
N PHE A 20 -4.91 -14.59 -5.95
CA PHE A 20 -4.99 -13.14 -5.89
C PHE A 20 -4.31 -12.63 -4.62
N SER A 21 -4.39 -11.33 -4.39
CA SER A 21 -3.72 -10.64 -3.30
C SER A 21 -4.13 -11.11 -1.91
N GLY A 22 -3.34 -10.72 -0.93
CA GLY A 22 -3.57 -11.02 0.47
C GLY A 22 -2.46 -10.48 1.37
N SER A 23 -2.32 -11.06 2.55
CA SER A 23 -1.35 -10.65 3.55
C SER A 23 -0.76 -11.85 4.29
N SER A 24 0.26 -11.62 5.11
CA SER A 24 0.84 -12.66 5.95
C SER A 24 1.10 -12.17 7.37
N VAL A 25 1.06 -13.10 8.32
CA VAL A 25 1.39 -12.86 9.73
C VAL A 25 2.30 -13.94 10.25
N VAL A 26 3.02 -13.63 11.32
CA VAL A 26 3.81 -14.64 12.08
C VAL A 26 2.98 -15.10 13.28
N ASP A 27 2.70 -16.38 13.34
CA ASP A 27 2.02 -17.03 14.47
C ASP A 27 3.03 -17.33 15.58
N LYS A 28 3.32 -16.34 16.42
CA LYS A 28 4.31 -16.47 17.50
C LYS A 28 3.90 -17.47 18.58
N GLU A 29 2.61 -17.58 18.83
CA GLU A 29 2.01 -18.36 19.91
C GLU A 29 1.50 -19.73 19.49
N ASN A 30 1.64 -20.06 18.20
CA ASN A 30 1.17 -21.33 17.64
C ASN A 30 -0.35 -21.53 17.77
N VAL A 31 -1.15 -20.46 17.65
CA VAL A 31 -2.62 -20.55 17.75
C VAL A 31 -3.22 -21.33 16.57
N ALA A 32 -2.56 -21.33 15.42
CA ALA A 32 -2.96 -22.10 14.26
C ALA A 32 -2.49 -23.55 14.28
N GLY A 33 -1.58 -23.93 15.19
CA GLY A 33 -1.13 -25.32 15.38
C GLY A 33 -0.12 -25.82 14.34
N TYR A 34 0.61 -24.92 13.65
CA TYR A 34 1.64 -25.32 12.68
C TYR A 34 3.07 -25.22 13.23
N GLY A 35 3.24 -24.74 14.45
CA GLY A 35 4.49 -24.46 15.13
C GLY A 35 4.66 -22.96 15.39
N ALA A 36 5.20 -22.62 16.57
CA ALA A 36 5.49 -21.24 16.95
C ALA A 36 6.46 -20.60 15.94
N GLY A 37 6.17 -19.38 15.50
CA GLY A 37 6.95 -18.68 14.49
C GLY A 37 6.61 -19.05 13.04
N SER A 38 5.66 -19.95 12.79
CA SER A 38 5.18 -20.21 11.43
C SER A 38 4.62 -18.93 10.77
N ILE A 39 4.88 -18.75 9.49
CA ILE A 39 4.31 -17.67 8.71
C ILE A 39 3.01 -18.18 8.08
N LEU A 40 1.91 -17.48 8.30
CA LEU A 40 0.62 -17.78 7.70
C LEU A 40 0.32 -16.75 6.61
N ALA A 41 0.08 -17.23 5.40
CA ALA A 41 -0.30 -16.40 4.26
C ALA A 41 -1.81 -16.56 3.98
N PHE A 42 -2.53 -15.46 4.04
CA PHE A 42 -3.94 -15.35 3.69
C PHE A 42 -4.04 -14.77 2.30
N TYR A 43 -4.81 -15.40 1.44
CA TYR A 43 -4.90 -14.99 0.04
C TYR A 43 -6.30 -15.27 -0.51
N THR A 44 -6.66 -14.58 -1.58
CA THR A 44 -7.88 -14.88 -2.31
C THR A 44 -7.60 -15.91 -3.37
N SER A 45 -8.41 -16.96 -3.41
CA SER A 45 -8.49 -17.87 -4.56
C SER A 45 -9.69 -17.49 -5.41
N ALA A 46 -9.49 -17.29 -6.72
CA ALA A 46 -10.51 -16.79 -7.64
C ALA A 46 -10.70 -17.71 -8.84
N SER A 47 -11.96 -18.08 -9.09
CA SER A 47 -12.35 -18.89 -10.26
C SER A 47 -13.80 -18.66 -10.65
N ASP A 48 -14.15 -18.96 -11.89
CA ASP A 48 -15.54 -18.88 -12.37
C ASP A 48 -16.48 -19.81 -11.59
N LYS A 49 -15.96 -20.94 -11.09
CA LYS A 49 -16.72 -21.94 -10.36
C LYS A 49 -17.00 -21.55 -8.91
N ASN A 50 -15.98 -21.02 -8.22
CA ASN A 50 -16.03 -20.79 -6.77
C ASN A 50 -16.17 -19.30 -6.42
N GLY A 51 -16.13 -18.40 -7.41
CA GLY A 51 -16.03 -16.96 -7.15
C GLY A 51 -14.70 -16.59 -6.48
N GLN A 52 -14.73 -15.61 -5.61
CA GLN A 52 -13.58 -15.16 -4.82
C GLN A 52 -13.77 -15.61 -3.37
N ILE A 53 -12.84 -16.44 -2.89
CA ILE A 53 -12.89 -17.09 -1.57
C ILE A 53 -11.54 -16.91 -0.88
N GLN A 54 -11.54 -16.76 0.46
CA GLN A 54 -10.29 -16.56 1.20
C GLN A 54 -9.70 -17.89 1.62
N CYS A 55 -8.40 -18.03 1.42
CA CYS A 55 -7.63 -19.24 1.67
C CYS A 55 -6.42 -18.97 2.56
N LEU A 56 -5.89 -20.03 3.14
CA LEU A 56 -4.72 -20.05 4.02
C LEU A 56 -3.63 -20.96 3.46
N ALA A 57 -2.38 -20.51 3.53
CA ALA A 57 -1.20 -21.34 3.42
C ALA A 57 -0.25 -21.02 4.57
N PHE A 58 0.63 -21.96 4.93
CA PHE A 58 1.58 -21.76 6.01
C PHE A 58 3.00 -22.18 5.60
N SER A 59 3.99 -21.54 6.20
CA SER A 59 5.42 -21.81 6.05
C SER A 59 6.03 -22.11 7.40
N LYS A 60 6.95 -23.10 7.45
CA LYS A 60 7.74 -23.49 8.60
C LYS A 60 9.24 -23.21 8.43
N ASP A 61 9.62 -22.60 7.33
CA ASP A 61 10.99 -22.36 6.87
C ASP A 61 11.25 -20.89 6.53
N ASN A 62 10.65 -19.98 7.30
CA ASN A 62 10.77 -18.53 7.15
C ASN A 62 10.32 -18.03 5.76
N GLY A 63 9.24 -18.59 5.23
CA GLY A 63 8.64 -18.14 3.97
C GLY A 63 9.30 -18.67 2.69
N ARG A 64 10.21 -19.64 2.81
CA ARG A 64 10.88 -20.25 1.64
C ARG A 64 9.94 -21.15 0.86
N THR A 65 9.13 -21.92 1.58
CA THR A 65 8.08 -22.77 0.99
C THR A 65 6.77 -22.62 1.76
N PHE A 66 5.65 -22.82 1.05
CA PHE A 66 4.32 -22.75 1.64
C PHE A 66 3.53 -24.03 1.35
N THR A 67 2.80 -24.48 2.35
CA THR A 67 1.84 -25.57 2.27
C THR A 67 0.43 -24.99 2.40
N LYS A 68 -0.45 -25.29 1.45
CA LYS A 68 -1.86 -24.86 1.53
C LYS A 68 -2.59 -25.64 2.64
N TYR A 69 -3.47 -24.94 3.33
CA TYR A 69 -4.34 -25.57 4.33
C TYR A 69 -5.32 -26.53 3.65
N GLU A 70 -5.40 -27.76 4.17
CA GLU A 70 -6.20 -28.84 3.54
C GLU A 70 -7.70 -28.60 3.57
N LYS A 71 -8.17 -27.74 4.50
CA LYS A 71 -9.59 -27.40 4.63
C LYS A 71 -9.94 -26.03 4.02
N ASN A 72 -9.11 -25.51 3.10
CA ASN A 72 -9.49 -24.32 2.35
C ASN A 72 -10.79 -24.53 1.57
N PRO A 73 -11.64 -23.51 1.43
CA PRO A 73 -11.47 -22.13 1.87
C PRO A 73 -11.76 -21.94 3.37
N ILE A 74 -11.14 -20.91 3.98
CA ILE A 74 -11.37 -20.50 5.37
C ILE A 74 -12.49 -19.47 5.52
N LEU A 75 -12.84 -18.76 4.44
CA LEU A 75 -13.91 -17.77 4.42
C LEU A 75 -14.48 -17.62 3.01
N CYS A 76 -15.80 -17.69 2.91
CA CYS A 76 -16.58 -17.48 1.68
C CYS A 76 -17.56 -16.34 1.87
N PRO A 77 -17.94 -15.61 0.79
CA PRO A 77 -19.04 -14.67 0.87
C PRO A 77 -20.37 -15.42 1.12
N SER A 78 -21.15 -14.98 2.10
CA SER A 78 -22.42 -15.59 2.47
C SER A 78 -23.61 -15.09 1.64
N ASP A 79 -23.46 -13.99 0.94
CA ASP A 79 -24.50 -13.21 0.29
C ASP A 79 -24.37 -13.15 -1.23
N GLY A 80 -23.52 -14.03 -1.81
CA GLY A 80 -23.32 -14.12 -3.26
C GLY A 80 -22.58 -12.96 -3.87
N LEU A 81 -21.82 -12.20 -3.07
CA LEU A 81 -20.95 -11.13 -3.57
C LEU A 81 -20.00 -11.65 -4.65
N LYS A 82 -19.89 -10.87 -5.72
CA LYS A 82 -18.97 -11.16 -6.82
C LYS A 82 -17.54 -10.79 -6.47
N ASP A 83 -17.36 -9.62 -5.85
CA ASP A 83 -16.06 -9.08 -5.46
C ASP A 83 -15.86 -9.22 -3.95
N PHE A 84 -15.05 -10.22 -3.55
CA PHE A 84 -14.76 -10.56 -2.16
C PHE A 84 -13.31 -11.04 -2.04
N ARG A 85 -12.36 -10.09 -1.81
CA ARG A 85 -10.92 -10.37 -1.97
C ARG A 85 -10.01 -9.54 -1.09
N ASP A 86 -8.72 -9.81 -1.21
CA ASP A 86 -7.58 -9.07 -0.65
C ASP A 86 -7.58 -9.07 0.89
N PRO A 87 -7.49 -10.25 1.55
CA PRO A 87 -7.57 -10.33 3.00
C PRO A 87 -6.32 -9.70 3.66
N LYS A 88 -6.53 -8.68 4.49
CA LYS A 88 -5.53 -8.13 5.41
C LYS A 88 -5.75 -8.67 6.81
N VAL A 89 -4.75 -9.34 7.36
CA VAL A 89 -4.79 -9.89 8.72
C VAL A 89 -3.79 -9.18 9.62
N PHE A 90 -4.21 -8.83 10.83
CA PHE A 90 -3.35 -8.25 11.85
C PHE A 90 -3.78 -8.69 13.27
N ARG A 91 -2.86 -8.56 14.21
CA ARG A 91 -3.13 -8.82 15.64
C ARG A 91 -3.77 -7.58 16.27
N TYR A 92 -4.88 -7.76 16.98
CA TYR A 92 -5.48 -6.74 17.83
C TYR A 92 -5.19 -7.06 19.29
N GLU A 93 -4.11 -6.48 19.80
CA GLU A 93 -3.57 -6.80 21.13
C GLU A 93 -4.53 -6.53 22.29
N PRO A 94 -5.35 -5.44 22.30
CA PRO A 94 -6.21 -5.16 23.45
C PRO A 94 -7.20 -6.27 23.81
N GLU A 95 -7.62 -7.09 22.83
CA GLU A 95 -8.57 -8.18 23.04
C GLU A 95 -7.98 -9.56 22.71
N ASP A 96 -6.66 -9.64 22.54
CA ASP A 96 -5.95 -10.88 22.29
C ASP A 96 -6.57 -11.69 21.15
N LYS A 97 -6.82 -11.04 19.99
CA LYS A 97 -7.45 -11.65 18.83
C LYS A 97 -6.81 -11.22 17.52
N TRP A 98 -7.10 -11.96 16.48
CA TRP A 98 -6.75 -11.63 15.10
C TRP A 98 -7.95 -10.97 14.42
N VAL A 99 -7.67 -9.97 13.60
CA VAL A 99 -8.66 -9.28 12.79
C VAL A 99 -8.29 -9.46 11.32
N MET A 100 -9.29 -9.81 10.50
CA MET A 100 -9.18 -9.84 9.05
C MET A 100 -10.09 -8.78 8.45
N ILE A 101 -9.56 -8.02 7.52
CA ILE A 101 -10.33 -7.08 6.68
C ILE A 101 -10.34 -7.66 5.27
N VAL A 102 -11.52 -7.76 4.67
CA VAL A 102 -11.72 -8.23 3.30
C VAL A 102 -12.46 -7.18 2.51
N SER A 103 -12.01 -6.89 1.30
CA SER A 103 -12.75 -6.08 0.34
C SER A 103 -14.00 -6.83 -0.09
N ALA A 104 -15.16 -6.23 0.10
CA ALA A 104 -16.48 -6.82 -0.17
C ALA A 104 -17.31 -5.82 -0.97
N ASP A 105 -17.09 -5.79 -2.29
CA ASP A 105 -17.70 -4.82 -3.18
C ASP A 105 -17.38 -3.38 -2.72
N LYS A 106 -18.36 -2.61 -2.27
CA LYS A 106 -18.22 -1.20 -1.86
C LYS A 106 -17.93 -0.99 -0.37
N GLU A 107 -17.63 -2.06 0.35
CA GLU A 107 -17.31 -2.00 1.77
C GLU A 107 -16.10 -2.86 2.10
N MET A 108 -15.51 -2.60 3.25
CA MET A 108 -14.54 -3.45 3.91
C MET A 108 -15.24 -4.22 5.01
N ARG A 109 -15.21 -5.55 4.99
CA ARG A 109 -15.76 -6.40 6.03
C ARG A 109 -14.71 -6.83 7.02
N PHE A 110 -15.04 -6.70 8.29
CA PHE A 110 -14.18 -7.05 9.42
C PHE A 110 -14.62 -8.36 10.01
N TYR A 111 -13.65 -9.22 10.25
CA TYR A 111 -13.83 -10.53 10.88
C TYR A 111 -12.84 -10.70 12.02
N ASP A 112 -13.19 -11.48 13.06
CA ASP A 112 -12.25 -11.87 14.10
C ASP A 112 -11.99 -13.36 14.13
N SER A 113 -10.85 -13.73 14.72
CA SER A 113 -10.45 -15.11 14.95
C SER A 113 -9.54 -15.23 16.17
N LYS A 114 -9.66 -16.37 16.87
CA LYS A 114 -8.73 -16.75 17.93
C LYS A 114 -7.65 -17.76 17.46
N ASN A 115 -7.88 -18.40 16.30
CA ASN A 115 -7.04 -19.50 15.81
C ASN A 115 -6.56 -19.35 14.36
N LEU A 116 -6.81 -18.18 13.72
CA LEU A 116 -6.41 -17.87 12.35
C LEU A 116 -7.04 -18.77 11.26
N LYS A 117 -8.02 -19.60 11.61
CA LYS A 117 -8.71 -20.55 10.71
C LYS A 117 -10.20 -20.33 10.65
N ASP A 118 -10.81 -20.09 11.80
CA ASP A 118 -12.25 -19.87 11.94
C ASP A 118 -12.48 -18.37 12.14
N TRP A 119 -13.31 -17.76 11.28
CA TRP A 119 -13.51 -16.32 11.21
C TRP A 119 -14.98 -15.97 11.42
N ASN A 120 -15.25 -15.03 12.33
CA ASN A 120 -16.58 -14.54 12.64
C ASN A 120 -16.73 -13.11 12.11
N TYR A 121 -17.84 -12.83 11.42
CA TYR A 121 -18.15 -11.48 10.98
C TYR A 121 -18.40 -10.56 12.17
N MET A 122 -17.82 -9.35 12.13
CA MET A 122 -18.01 -8.33 13.15
C MET A 122 -18.78 -7.11 12.63
N SER A 123 -18.30 -6.50 11.56
CA SER A 123 -18.85 -5.24 11.03
C SER A 123 -18.41 -4.98 9.61
N SER A 124 -18.92 -3.90 9.01
CA SER A 124 -18.38 -3.34 7.77
C SER A 124 -18.19 -1.83 7.86
N PHE A 125 -17.37 -1.30 6.94
CA PHE A 125 -17.12 0.13 6.76
C PHE A 125 -16.84 0.42 5.28
N GLY A 126 -17.27 1.59 4.83
CA GLY A 126 -16.80 2.20 3.59
C GLY A 126 -17.89 2.55 2.59
N GLU A 127 -19.04 1.89 2.61
CA GLU A 127 -20.13 2.26 1.71
C GLU A 127 -20.53 3.74 1.92
N GLY A 128 -20.48 4.52 0.83
CA GLY A 128 -20.76 5.96 0.85
C GLY A 128 -19.60 6.83 1.32
N TYR A 129 -18.43 6.28 1.69
CA TYR A 129 -17.27 7.05 2.12
C TYR A 129 -16.23 7.23 1.02
N GLY A 130 -15.71 8.46 0.89
CA GLY A 130 -14.66 8.81 -0.08
C GLY A 130 -15.09 8.64 -1.53
N VAL A 131 -14.13 8.37 -2.42
CA VAL A 131 -14.40 8.07 -3.83
C VAL A 131 -14.70 6.59 -3.98
N GLN A 132 -15.86 6.27 -4.54
CA GLN A 132 -16.37 4.90 -4.61
C GLN A 132 -17.15 4.62 -5.91
N PRO A 133 -16.51 4.74 -7.09
CA PRO A 133 -17.16 4.46 -8.36
C PRO A 133 -17.37 2.95 -8.61
N CYS A 134 -16.61 2.11 -7.94
CA CYS A 134 -16.62 0.66 -8.04
C CYS A 134 -16.28 0.02 -6.68
N GLN A 135 -15.82 -1.23 -6.67
CA GLN A 135 -15.37 -1.91 -5.46
C GLN A 135 -14.12 -1.25 -4.86
N PHE A 136 -13.95 -1.42 -3.57
CA PHE A 136 -12.69 -1.21 -2.88
C PHE A 136 -11.75 -2.39 -3.10
N GLU A 137 -10.44 -2.18 -3.02
CA GLU A 137 -9.41 -3.20 -3.21
C GLU A 137 -8.26 -3.03 -2.23
N CYS A 138 -7.52 -4.11 -1.98
CA CYS A 138 -6.29 -4.15 -1.20
C CYS A 138 -6.37 -3.33 0.10
N PRO A 139 -7.28 -3.66 1.05
CA PRO A 139 -7.37 -2.94 2.31
C PRO A 139 -6.10 -3.14 3.13
N ASP A 140 -5.66 -2.09 3.79
CA ASP A 140 -4.68 -2.17 4.86
C ASP A 140 -5.09 -1.29 6.03
N MET A 141 -4.80 -1.71 7.25
CA MET A 141 -5.14 -0.94 8.44
C MET A 141 -3.99 -1.01 9.45
N VAL A 142 -3.49 0.18 9.83
CA VAL A 142 -2.34 0.32 10.70
C VAL A 142 -2.57 1.41 11.75
N GLU A 143 -2.05 1.21 12.93
CA GLU A 143 -2.06 2.23 13.98
C GLU A 143 -0.77 3.04 13.93
N LEU A 144 -0.87 4.33 13.70
CA LEU A 144 0.26 5.22 13.45
C LEU A 144 0.39 6.29 14.53
N PRO A 145 1.62 6.67 14.91
CA PRO A 145 1.85 7.80 15.78
C PRO A 145 1.49 9.12 15.09
N ILE A 146 0.97 10.08 15.87
CA ILE A 146 0.64 11.43 15.40
C ILE A 146 1.81 12.35 15.75
N ASP A 147 2.32 13.10 14.79
CA ASP A 147 3.43 14.05 14.93
C ASP A 147 4.69 13.42 15.55
N GLY A 148 4.90 12.11 15.34
CA GLY A 148 6.00 11.34 15.92
C GLY A 148 5.82 10.96 17.41
N ASP A 149 4.70 11.33 18.04
CA ASP A 149 4.42 10.97 19.44
C ASP A 149 3.86 9.54 19.53
N ILE A 150 4.65 8.61 20.02
CA ILE A 150 4.29 7.20 20.19
C ILE A 150 3.14 6.97 21.18
N ASN A 151 2.85 7.93 22.06
CA ASN A 151 1.75 7.86 23.02
C ASN A 151 0.42 8.40 22.45
N ARG A 152 0.47 9.07 21.30
CA ARG A 152 -0.68 9.59 20.58
C ARG A 152 -0.79 8.87 19.23
N LYS A 153 -1.69 7.92 19.14
CA LYS A 153 -1.86 7.10 17.95
C LYS A 153 -3.27 7.19 17.38
N LYS A 154 -3.37 6.90 16.10
CA LYS A 154 -4.64 6.82 15.38
C LYS A 154 -4.55 5.72 14.31
N TRP A 155 -5.67 5.08 14.04
CA TRP A 155 -5.77 4.12 12.96
C TRP A 155 -5.90 4.82 11.61
N ALA A 156 -5.16 4.31 10.62
CA ALA A 156 -5.32 4.65 9.23
C ALA A 156 -5.79 3.40 8.46
N LEU A 157 -6.96 3.48 7.86
CA LEU A 157 -7.49 2.47 6.94
C LEU A 157 -7.18 2.93 5.52
N ILE A 158 -6.32 2.19 4.83
CA ILE A 158 -5.88 2.44 3.46
C ILE A 158 -6.72 1.57 2.54
N VAL A 159 -7.27 2.16 1.49
CA VAL A 159 -8.07 1.44 0.49
C VAL A 159 -7.74 1.92 -0.92
N ASN A 160 -7.84 1.02 -1.87
CA ASN A 160 -7.53 1.28 -3.27
C ASN A 160 -8.80 1.24 -4.11
N VAL A 161 -8.87 2.07 -5.14
CA VAL A 161 -10.02 2.17 -6.05
C VAL A 161 -9.57 2.20 -7.51
N ASN A 162 -10.32 1.53 -8.37
CA ASN A 162 -10.07 1.56 -9.81
C ASN A 162 -11.40 1.38 -10.61
N PRO A 163 -11.86 2.42 -11.35
CA PRO A 163 -11.30 3.77 -11.44
C PRO A 163 -11.54 4.58 -10.17
N GLY A 164 -11.06 5.82 -10.10
CA GLY A 164 -11.36 6.70 -8.97
C GLY A 164 -10.33 7.81 -8.76
N CYS A 165 -9.13 7.68 -9.32
CA CYS A 165 -8.10 8.71 -9.22
C CYS A 165 -8.60 10.07 -9.74
N TYR A 166 -8.22 11.13 -9.05
CA TYR A 166 -8.50 12.50 -9.49
C TYR A 166 -8.05 12.77 -10.93
N PHE A 167 -6.92 12.20 -11.34
CA PHE A 167 -6.37 12.30 -12.71
C PHE A 167 -6.76 11.11 -13.61
N GLY A 168 -7.67 10.26 -13.17
CA GLY A 168 -8.15 9.08 -13.90
C GLY A 168 -7.38 7.78 -13.56
N GLY A 169 -8.08 6.67 -13.71
CA GLY A 169 -7.57 5.33 -13.42
C GLY A 169 -7.56 4.97 -11.95
N SER A 170 -6.57 4.21 -11.53
CA SER A 170 -6.43 3.68 -10.18
C SER A 170 -5.79 4.67 -9.20
N ALA A 171 -6.16 4.59 -7.92
CA ALA A 171 -5.63 5.44 -6.85
C ALA A 171 -5.71 4.77 -5.48
N THR A 172 -4.97 5.30 -4.52
CA THR A 172 -5.02 4.92 -3.11
C THR A 172 -5.56 6.08 -2.28
N GLN A 173 -6.67 5.86 -1.59
CA GLN A 173 -7.22 6.77 -0.59
C GLN A 173 -7.08 6.19 0.82
N TYR A 174 -7.25 7.01 1.85
CA TYR A 174 -7.21 6.56 3.22
C TYR A 174 -8.22 7.28 4.11
N PHE A 175 -8.56 6.62 5.20
CA PHE A 175 -9.43 7.15 6.25
C PHE A 175 -8.69 7.10 7.58
N THR A 176 -8.73 8.20 8.35
CA THR A 176 -8.28 8.21 9.74
C THR A 176 -9.44 7.95 10.67
N GLY A 177 -9.18 7.26 11.79
CA GLY A 177 -10.25 6.90 12.70
C GLY A 177 -9.78 6.12 13.92
N ASN A 178 -10.74 5.54 14.61
CA ASN A 178 -10.52 4.64 15.73
C ASN A 178 -11.04 3.25 15.37
N PHE A 179 -10.40 2.23 15.89
CA PHE A 179 -10.88 0.85 15.84
C PHE A 179 -11.11 0.37 17.28
N ASP A 180 -12.35 0.01 17.60
CA ASP A 180 -12.75 -0.39 18.94
C ASP A 180 -12.65 -1.91 19.19
N GLY A 181 -11.98 -2.62 18.28
CA GLY A 181 -11.89 -4.07 18.27
C GLY A 181 -12.98 -4.74 17.42
N THR A 182 -14.06 -4.04 17.11
CA THR A 182 -15.20 -4.60 16.34
C THR A 182 -15.43 -3.82 15.05
N LYS A 183 -15.37 -2.51 15.10
CA LYS A 183 -15.67 -1.63 13.95
C LYS A 183 -14.68 -0.48 13.83
N PHE A 184 -14.50 -0.02 12.61
CA PHE A 184 -13.77 1.20 12.30
C PHE A 184 -14.72 2.40 12.37
N ILE A 185 -14.33 3.43 13.12
CA ILE A 185 -15.08 4.68 13.32
C ILE A 185 -14.27 5.80 12.67
N CYS A 186 -14.71 6.24 11.49
CA CYS A 186 -14.03 7.28 10.71
C CYS A 186 -14.14 8.66 11.35
N ASP A 187 -13.06 9.42 11.35
CA ASP A 187 -13.04 10.81 11.83
C ASP A 187 -13.68 11.77 10.83
N ASN A 188 -13.59 11.47 9.54
CA ASN A 188 -14.04 12.35 8.47
C ASN A 188 -15.48 12.10 8.05
N GLN A 189 -16.13 13.14 7.53
CA GLN A 189 -17.45 13.00 6.90
C GLN A 189 -17.35 12.15 5.63
N PRO A 190 -18.45 11.47 5.22
CA PRO A 190 -18.45 10.56 4.07
C PRO A 190 -17.95 11.18 2.75
N ASN A 191 -18.22 12.46 2.52
CA ASN A 191 -17.83 13.17 1.30
C ASN A 191 -16.37 13.67 1.28
N VAL A 192 -15.60 13.41 2.34
CA VAL A 192 -14.18 13.79 2.41
C VAL A 192 -13.32 12.67 1.85
N THR A 193 -12.50 13.01 0.85
CA THR A 193 -11.51 12.08 0.26
C THR A 193 -10.11 12.57 0.55
N LYS A 194 -9.30 11.71 1.18
CA LYS A 194 -7.87 11.96 1.40
C LYS A 194 -7.07 10.95 0.58
N TRP A 195 -6.20 11.46 -0.29
CA TRP A 195 -5.36 10.66 -1.16
C TRP A 195 -4.01 10.40 -0.50
N LEU A 196 -3.54 9.15 -0.58
CA LEU A 196 -2.19 8.80 -0.12
C LEU A 196 -1.11 9.30 -1.09
N ASP A 197 -1.47 9.38 -2.37
CA ASP A 197 -0.62 9.93 -3.42
C ASP A 197 -1.51 10.64 -4.46
N TRP A 198 -1.05 11.77 -4.99
CA TRP A 198 -1.77 12.54 -6.01
C TRP A 198 -1.36 12.18 -7.44
N GLY A 199 -0.35 11.32 -7.60
CA GLY A 199 0.10 10.83 -8.90
C GLY A 199 -0.75 9.67 -9.42
N LYS A 200 -0.56 9.34 -10.68
CA LYS A 200 -1.25 8.21 -11.33
C LYS A 200 -0.63 6.85 -11.00
N ASP A 201 0.66 6.80 -10.68
CA ASP A 201 1.42 5.58 -10.50
C ASP A 201 1.59 5.20 -9.02
N HIS A 202 0.45 5.07 -8.33
CA HIS A 202 0.41 4.69 -6.93
C HIS A 202 -0.87 3.90 -6.65
N TYR A 203 -0.75 2.57 -6.57
CA TYR A 203 -1.90 1.68 -6.40
C TYR A 203 -1.55 0.42 -5.62
N ALA A 204 -2.57 -0.28 -5.14
CA ALA A 204 -2.47 -1.54 -4.41
C ALA A 204 -1.47 -1.45 -3.23
N THR A 205 -1.49 -0.31 -2.54
CA THR A 205 -0.58 -0.02 -1.42
C THR A 205 -0.87 -0.94 -0.25
N VAL A 206 0.15 -1.67 0.19
CA VAL A 206 0.09 -2.57 1.35
C VAL A 206 1.30 -2.37 2.24
N CYS A 207 1.09 -2.57 3.55
CA CYS A 207 2.13 -2.44 4.55
C CYS A 207 2.75 -3.78 4.88
N PHE A 208 4.07 -3.78 5.07
CA PHE A 208 4.77 -4.92 5.65
C PHE A 208 4.34 -5.12 7.11
N SER A 209 4.20 -6.35 7.52
CA SER A 209 4.01 -6.71 8.92
C SER A 209 5.34 -7.00 9.60
N ASN A 210 5.36 -6.94 10.93
CA ASN A 210 6.53 -7.28 11.75
C ASN A 210 7.77 -6.40 11.46
N THR A 211 7.55 -5.11 11.25
CA THR A 211 8.58 -4.10 10.95
C THR A 211 9.08 -3.34 12.18
N SER A 212 8.90 -3.90 13.37
CA SER A 212 9.27 -3.31 14.67
C SER A 212 8.50 -2.03 15.01
N ASP A 213 9.19 -0.90 15.05
CA ASP A 213 8.72 0.40 15.55
C ASP A 213 8.25 1.37 14.44
N ARG A 214 8.28 0.94 13.19
CA ARG A 214 7.88 1.74 12.03
C ARG A 214 6.90 1.00 11.12
N THR A 215 6.12 1.73 10.36
CA THR A 215 5.22 1.17 9.35
C THR A 215 5.76 1.46 7.96
N VAL A 216 6.03 0.43 7.20
CA VAL A 216 6.56 0.54 5.83
C VAL A 216 5.55 0.01 4.85
N ALA A 217 5.18 0.83 3.86
CA ALA A 217 4.29 0.48 2.77
C ALA A 217 5.04 0.38 1.44
N ILE A 218 4.53 -0.44 0.55
CA ILE A 218 5.01 -0.54 -0.83
C ILE A 218 3.82 -0.51 -1.79
N PRO A 219 3.74 0.48 -2.70
CA PRO A 219 2.71 0.56 -3.73
C PRO A 219 3.18 -0.04 -5.06
N TRP A 220 2.24 -0.37 -5.91
CA TRP A 220 2.47 -0.64 -7.32
C TRP A 220 2.65 0.68 -8.08
N MET A 221 3.78 0.86 -8.75
CA MET A 221 4.10 2.03 -9.57
C MET A 221 3.58 1.83 -11.00
N SER A 222 2.28 1.88 -11.16
CA SER A 222 1.60 1.84 -12.45
C SER A 222 0.12 2.24 -12.29
N ASN A 223 -0.62 2.20 -13.40
CA ASN A 223 -2.04 2.52 -13.42
C ASN A 223 -2.78 1.59 -14.37
N TRP A 224 -3.98 1.16 -14.00
CA TRP A 224 -4.79 0.26 -14.82
C TRP A 224 -5.15 0.84 -16.20
N GLN A 225 -5.10 2.19 -16.37
CA GLN A 225 -5.34 2.82 -17.66
C GLN A 225 -4.33 2.43 -18.73
N TYR A 226 -3.07 2.12 -18.35
CA TYR A 226 -1.99 1.86 -19.32
C TYR A 226 -1.04 0.72 -18.97
N CYS A 227 -1.24 0.02 -17.86
CA CYS A 227 -0.33 -1.05 -17.45
C CYS A 227 -0.17 -2.17 -18.48
N ASN A 228 -1.15 -2.35 -19.37
CA ASN A 228 -1.12 -3.36 -20.41
C ASN A 228 -0.40 -2.93 -21.70
N ILE A 229 -0.10 -1.63 -21.84
CA ILE A 229 0.51 -1.03 -23.04
C ILE A 229 1.88 -0.38 -22.75
N VAL A 230 2.46 -0.63 -21.57
CA VAL A 230 3.81 -0.16 -21.22
C VAL A 230 4.85 -0.77 -22.17
N PRO A 231 5.95 -0.04 -22.51
CA PRO A 231 6.90 -0.45 -23.55
C PRO A 231 7.83 -1.59 -23.14
N THR A 232 7.82 -2.02 -21.88
CA THR A 232 8.66 -3.12 -21.40
C THR A 232 8.21 -4.46 -21.95
N LYS A 233 9.16 -5.35 -22.29
CA LYS A 233 8.89 -6.65 -22.91
C LYS A 233 9.01 -7.82 -21.94
N GLN A 234 9.95 -7.76 -21.00
CA GLN A 234 10.26 -8.86 -20.06
C GLN A 234 9.40 -8.82 -18.80
N PHE A 235 8.91 -7.64 -18.44
CA PHE A 235 8.06 -7.40 -17.28
C PHE A 235 7.07 -6.28 -17.58
N ARG A 236 6.04 -6.13 -16.75
CA ARG A 236 5.10 -5.02 -16.81
C ARG A 236 4.99 -4.40 -15.44
N SER A 237 5.22 -3.08 -15.38
CA SER A 237 5.21 -2.26 -14.16
C SER A 237 6.36 -2.59 -13.19
N ALA A 238 6.41 -1.82 -12.12
CA ALA A 238 7.37 -1.95 -11.03
C ALA A 238 6.67 -1.63 -9.71
N ASN A 239 7.27 -1.98 -8.60
CA ASN A 239 6.90 -1.40 -7.31
C ASN A 239 7.56 -0.03 -7.19
N ALA A 240 6.88 0.90 -6.52
CA ALA A 240 7.48 2.17 -6.14
C ALA A 240 8.50 1.97 -5.00
N LEU A 241 9.23 3.01 -4.66
CA LEU A 241 10.10 2.98 -3.48
C LEU A 241 9.26 2.70 -2.23
N PRO A 242 9.72 1.81 -1.33
CA PRO A 242 9.08 1.63 -0.04
C PRO A 242 9.03 2.95 0.72
N ARG A 243 7.91 3.21 1.39
CA ARG A 243 7.64 4.45 2.12
C ARG A 243 7.35 4.15 3.58
N GLU A 244 7.95 4.92 4.45
CA GLU A 244 7.61 4.93 5.87
C GLU A 244 6.39 5.83 6.09
N LEU A 245 5.38 5.28 6.77
CA LEU A 245 4.12 5.96 7.02
C LEU A 245 4.08 6.55 8.42
N GLY A 246 3.45 7.71 8.56
CA GLY A 246 3.14 8.37 9.80
C GLY A 246 1.89 9.23 9.68
N LEU A 247 1.46 9.83 10.77
CA LEU A 247 0.40 10.84 10.77
C LEU A 247 0.96 12.18 11.23
N TYR A 248 0.48 13.25 10.61
CA TYR A 248 0.81 14.62 11.04
C TYR A 248 -0.44 15.49 11.07
N THR A 249 -0.39 16.50 11.92
CA THR A 249 -1.47 17.48 12.08
C THR A 249 -1.16 18.73 11.26
N GLN A 250 -2.11 19.15 10.44
CA GLN A 250 -2.06 20.43 9.73
C GLN A 250 -3.44 21.09 9.78
N ASP A 251 -3.53 22.36 10.22
CA ASP A 251 -4.77 23.14 10.31
C ASP A 251 -5.89 22.43 11.10
N GLY A 252 -5.52 21.65 12.12
CA GLY A 252 -6.44 20.86 12.93
C GLY A 252 -6.92 19.54 12.33
N GLU A 253 -6.48 19.21 11.12
CA GLU A 253 -6.78 17.98 10.42
C GLU A 253 -5.62 16.99 10.45
N LEU A 254 -5.91 15.69 10.45
CA LEU A 254 -4.92 14.63 10.37
C LEU A 254 -4.67 14.21 8.91
N TYR A 255 -3.41 14.14 8.58
CA TYR A 255 -2.94 13.66 7.27
C TYR A 255 -1.94 12.53 7.43
N LEU A 256 -1.94 11.61 6.45
CA LEU A 256 -0.97 10.54 6.37
C LEU A 256 0.27 11.03 5.61
N SER A 257 1.45 10.87 6.23
CA SER A 257 2.74 11.10 5.59
C SER A 257 3.31 9.80 5.03
N ALA A 258 4.00 9.87 3.90
CA ALA A 258 4.60 8.74 3.22
C ALA A 258 5.96 9.15 2.64
N ALA A 259 7.03 9.02 3.42
CA ALA A 259 8.38 9.37 3.02
C ALA A 259 9.16 8.14 2.53
N PRO A 260 10.03 8.25 1.52
CA PRO A 260 10.93 7.16 1.15
C PRO A 260 11.72 6.64 2.35
N VAL A 261 11.82 5.32 2.49
CA VAL A 261 12.54 4.71 3.62
C VAL A 261 14.02 5.09 3.62
N ALA A 262 14.61 5.19 4.81
CA ALA A 262 16.00 5.63 4.97
C ALA A 262 17.02 4.74 4.21
N GLU A 263 16.70 3.48 3.99
CA GLU A 263 17.52 2.52 3.24
C GLU A 263 17.78 2.96 1.79
N THR A 264 16.91 3.77 1.18
CA THR A 264 17.11 4.30 -0.18
C THR A 264 18.39 5.14 -0.28
N LYS A 265 18.82 5.76 0.83
CA LYS A 265 20.06 6.53 0.88
C LYS A 265 21.31 5.69 0.61
N THR A 266 21.24 4.37 0.84
CA THR A 266 22.37 3.46 0.53
C THR A 266 22.60 3.26 -0.98
N LEU A 267 21.63 3.67 -1.80
CA LEU A 267 21.75 3.65 -3.27
C LEU A 267 22.53 4.83 -3.83
N ARG A 268 22.74 5.88 -3.02
CA ARG A 268 23.49 7.07 -3.44
C ARG A 268 24.96 6.72 -3.65
N LYS A 269 25.51 7.09 -4.81
CA LYS A 269 26.92 6.87 -5.17
C LYS A 269 27.74 8.14 -5.03
N GLU A 270 27.23 9.23 -5.56
CA GLU A 270 27.87 10.54 -5.56
C GLU A 270 26.87 11.59 -5.10
N ASN A 271 27.38 12.64 -4.46
CA ASN A 271 26.60 13.81 -4.10
C ASN A 271 27.28 15.06 -4.73
N LYS A 272 26.46 15.90 -5.35
CA LYS A 272 26.89 17.21 -5.83
C LYS A 272 25.99 18.27 -5.24
N GLU A 273 26.62 19.26 -4.59
CA GLU A 273 25.89 20.41 -4.07
C GLU A 273 26.10 21.59 -4.99
N ILE A 274 25.03 22.26 -5.33
CA ILE A 274 25.02 23.50 -6.08
C ILE A 274 24.72 24.62 -5.09
N PRO A 275 25.62 25.61 -4.94
CA PRO A 275 25.37 26.74 -4.05
C PRO A 275 24.10 27.49 -4.44
N SER A 276 23.49 28.15 -3.46
CA SER A 276 22.31 29.01 -3.70
C SER A 276 22.58 30.06 -4.75
N PHE A 277 21.66 30.25 -5.68
CA PHE A 277 21.71 31.26 -6.72
C PHE A 277 20.29 31.78 -7.03
N THR A 278 20.21 32.93 -7.66
CA THR A 278 18.93 33.50 -8.09
C THR A 278 18.68 33.15 -9.55
N VAL A 279 17.53 32.55 -9.82
CA VAL A 279 17.06 32.31 -11.19
C VAL A 279 16.14 33.44 -11.61
N SER A 280 16.51 34.14 -12.70
CA SER A 280 15.67 35.15 -13.33
C SER A 280 15.06 34.69 -14.66
N ASN A 281 15.67 33.68 -15.27
CA ASN A 281 15.26 32.97 -16.47
C ASN A 281 15.62 31.48 -16.31
N ASP A 282 15.71 30.74 -17.40
CA ASP A 282 16.15 29.35 -17.36
C ASP A 282 17.61 29.22 -16.91
N TYR A 283 17.88 28.21 -16.10
CA TYR A 283 19.22 27.84 -15.67
C TYR A 283 19.44 26.34 -15.91
N HIS A 284 20.42 26.03 -16.74
CA HIS A 284 20.74 24.67 -17.12
C HIS A 284 21.78 24.06 -16.17
N ILE A 285 21.46 22.91 -15.59
CA ILE A 285 22.35 22.17 -14.69
C ILE A 285 22.96 20.91 -15.33
N ASP A 286 22.73 20.69 -16.60
CA ASP A 286 23.15 19.47 -17.34
C ASP A 286 24.64 19.19 -17.20
N SER A 287 25.48 20.24 -17.27
CA SER A 287 26.93 20.12 -17.12
C SER A 287 27.37 19.67 -15.73
N LEU A 288 26.48 19.76 -14.73
CA LEU A 288 26.74 19.36 -13.36
C LEU A 288 26.32 17.92 -13.09
N LEU A 289 25.45 17.37 -13.95
CA LEU A 289 24.97 16.00 -13.90
C LEU A 289 25.90 15.11 -14.74
N THR A 290 26.91 14.54 -14.14
CA THR A 290 27.74 13.54 -14.82
C THR A 290 26.98 12.25 -14.99
N ASP A 291 27.47 11.39 -15.88
CA ASP A 291 26.94 10.09 -16.31
C ASP A 291 26.18 9.32 -15.20
N ASN A 292 24.86 9.48 -15.16
CA ASN A 292 23.97 8.92 -14.13
C ASN A 292 23.03 7.84 -14.69
N ASN A 293 23.10 7.56 -15.99
CA ASN A 293 22.20 6.61 -16.69
C ASN A 293 20.70 6.85 -16.42
N GLY A 294 20.30 8.10 -16.09
CA GLY A 294 18.93 8.45 -15.72
C GLY A 294 18.52 8.07 -14.30
N ALA A 295 19.45 7.61 -13.46
CA ALA A 295 19.19 7.24 -12.07
C ALA A 295 19.81 8.26 -11.12
N TYR A 296 18.99 9.17 -10.60
CA TYR A 296 19.43 10.22 -9.68
C TYR A 296 18.32 10.62 -8.70
N GLU A 297 18.72 11.27 -7.63
CA GLU A 297 17.85 11.95 -6.68
C GLU A 297 18.17 13.45 -6.75
N LEU A 298 17.13 14.27 -6.86
CA LEU A 298 17.23 15.72 -6.88
C LEU A 298 16.54 16.28 -5.64
N ALA A 299 17.27 17.00 -4.80
CA ALA A 299 16.75 17.74 -3.66
C ALA A 299 16.91 19.23 -3.89
N LEU A 300 15.82 19.98 -3.88
CA LEU A 300 15.79 21.43 -4.12
C LEU A 300 15.11 22.13 -2.96
N GLU A 301 15.67 23.25 -2.55
CA GLU A 301 15.01 24.24 -1.72
C GLU A 301 14.76 25.50 -2.56
N ILE A 302 13.50 25.84 -2.76
CA ILE A 302 13.09 26.97 -3.60
C ILE A 302 12.46 28.05 -2.71
N THR A 303 13.02 29.24 -2.71
CA THR A 303 12.41 30.40 -2.08
C THR A 303 11.67 31.21 -3.14
N THR A 304 10.38 31.42 -2.92
CA THR A 304 9.54 32.21 -3.83
C THR A 304 9.94 33.67 -3.83
N GLY A 305 10.28 34.21 -5.00
CA GLY A 305 10.49 35.64 -5.21
C GLY A 305 9.21 36.34 -5.71
N LYS A 306 9.31 37.03 -6.83
CA LYS A 306 8.16 37.67 -7.52
C LYS A 306 7.61 36.83 -8.67
N ALA A 307 8.14 35.63 -8.89
CA ALA A 307 7.68 34.73 -9.95
C ALA A 307 6.33 34.14 -9.60
N GLU A 308 5.40 34.13 -10.54
CA GLU A 308 4.11 33.48 -10.39
C GLU A 308 4.22 31.96 -10.53
N ILE A 309 5.14 31.49 -11.36
CA ILE A 309 5.41 30.07 -11.60
C ILE A 309 6.92 29.82 -11.39
N MET A 310 7.25 28.77 -10.68
CA MET A 310 8.60 28.31 -10.50
C MET A 310 8.67 26.79 -10.48
N GLY A 311 9.76 26.22 -10.98
CA GLY A 311 9.91 24.77 -11.04
C GLY A 311 11.16 24.36 -11.79
N PHE A 312 11.16 23.14 -12.26
CA PHE A 312 12.22 22.56 -13.07
C PHE A 312 11.68 21.58 -14.09
N SER A 313 12.41 21.43 -15.19
CA SER A 313 12.09 20.48 -16.26
C SER A 313 13.18 19.42 -16.34
N LEU A 314 12.77 18.17 -16.44
CA LEU A 314 13.61 17.04 -16.78
C LEU A 314 13.35 16.70 -18.25
N PHE A 315 14.39 16.63 -19.07
CA PHE A 315 14.24 16.33 -20.49
C PHE A 315 15.41 15.48 -21.02
N ASN A 316 15.21 14.87 -22.16
CA ASN A 316 16.22 14.09 -22.86
C ASN A 316 16.47 14.61 -24.27
N ASP A 317 17.47 14.04 -24.96
CA ASP A 317 17.84 14.43 -26.33
C ASP A 317 16.77 14.15 -27.39
N LYS A 318 15.71 13.41 -27.02
CA LYS A 318 14.58 13.11 -27.91
C LYS A 318 13.44 14.13 -27.79
N GLY A 319 13.56 15.11 -26.92
CA GLY A 319 12.54 16.11 -26.66
C GLY A 319 11.41 15.63 -25.73
N GLU A 320 11.56 14.48 -25.10
CA GLU A 320 10.66 14.02 -24.04
C GLU A 320 10.99 14.80 -22.76
N LYS A 321 9.96 15.31 -22.07
CA LYS A 321 10.14 16.12 -20.87
C LYS A 321 9.09 15.88 -19.81
N VAL A 322 9.48 16.17 -18.56
CA VAL A 322 8.60 16.28 -17.40
C VAL A 322 8.82 17.64 -16.75
N ASP A 323 7.77 18.43 -16.67
CA ASP A 323 7.77 19.73 -16.00
C ASP A 323 7.17 19.57 -14.60
N ILE A 324 7.90 20.03 -13.59
CA ILE A 324 7.49 20.02 -12.18
C ILE A 324 7.52 21.48 -11.71
N TYR A 325 6.36 22.03 -11.34
CA TYR A 325 6.25 23.46 -11.01
C TYR A 325 5.21 23.71 -9.92
N PHE A 326 5.38 24.88 -9.28
CA PHE A 326 4.44 25.51 -8.35
C PHE A 326 3.92 26.80 -8.98
N ASN A 327 2.64 27.06 -8.80
CA ASN A 327 1.95 28.29 -9.20
C ASN A 327 1.05 28.81 -8.06
#